data_9ca50508a6d0c8b61fc052994ebe3d50
#
_entry.id   9ca50508a6d0c8b61fc052994ebe3d50
#
_cell.length_a   1.000
_cell.length_b   1.000
_cell.length_c   1.000
_cell.angle_alpha   90.00
_cell.angle_beta   90.00
_cell.angle_gamma   90.00
#
_symmetry.space_group_name_H-M   'P 1'
#
loop_
_entity.id
_entity.type
_entity.pdbx_description
1 polymer ?
#
loop_
_entity_poly.entity_id
_entity_poly.type
_entity_poly.pdbx_seq_one_letter_code
_entity_poly.pdbx_strand_id
1 'polypeptide(L)'
;MVNAYIGLGSNLDNPIGHVKQALEDLKQLPQSQLLLASKLYLSKPVGPQDQDNFVNAVALIITELEPLALLDELQTIEQQHQRVRERHWGPRSLDLDLLLFGEQSIQHPRLTVPHAQLSRRDFVVGPLLELCPELVLPSGTQLQELLQQCPIDGLICIDA
;
A
#
# COMPACT_ATOMS: atom_id res chain seq x y z
N MET A 1 5.31 -6.77 -19.17
CA MET A 1 4.55 -6.00 -18.17
C MET A 1 4.32 -6.84 -16.92
N VAL A 2 4.38 -6.23 -15.79
CA VAL A 2 4.30 -6.92 -14.51
C VAL A 2 3.17 -6.33 -13.68
N ASN A 3 2.42 -7.20 -13.00
CA ASN A 3 1.42 -6.77 -12.02
C ASN A 3 2.13 -6.41 -10.73
N ALA A 4 1.84 -5.21 -10.21
CA ALA A 4 2.41 -4.75 -8.96
C ALA A 4 1.30 -4.28 -8.01
N TYR A 5 1.41 -4.65 -6.76
CA TYR A 5 0.46 -4.25 -5.72
C TYR A 5 1.09 -3.17 -4.85
N ILE A 6 0.37 -2.07 -4.70
CA ILE A 6 0.84 -0.88 -3.96
C ILE A 6 -0.06 -0.68 -2.76
N GLY A 7 0.54 -0.60 -1.57
CA GLY A 7 -0.17 -0.21 -0.36
C GLY A 7 -0.16 1.29 -0.21
N LEU A 8 -1.32 1.87 0.12
CA LEU A 8 -1.47 3.30 0.36
C LEU A 8 -1.93 3.52 1.79
N GLY A 9 -1.34 4.47 2.48
CA GLY A 9 -1.72 4.80 3.84
C GLY A 9 -1.51 6.26 4.15
N SER A 10 -2.40 6.82 4.97
CA SER A 10 -2.31 8.20 5.44
C SER A 10 -3.04 8.35 6.76
N ASN A 11 -2.49 9.18 7.67
CA ASN A 11 -3.20 9.50 8.91
C ASN A 11 -3.05 10.98 9.30
N LEU A 12 -2.84 11.84 8.31
CA LEU A 12 -2.54 13.24 8.57
C LEU A 12 -3.14 14.13 7.49
N ASP A 13 -3.74 15.26 7.89
CA ASP A 13 -4.21 16.30 6.96
C ASP A 13 -5.15 15.78 5.89
N ASN A 14 -6.35 15.35 6.29
CA ASN A 14 -7.32 14.83 5.36
C ASN A 14 -6.82 13.53 4.72
N PRO A 15 -6.65 12.47 5.51
CA PRO A 15 -6.09 11.21 4.99
C PRO A 15 -6.92 10.61 3.87
N ILE A 16 -8.25 10.72 3.90
CA ILE A 16 -9.09 10.23 2.80
C ILE A 16 -8.73 10.95 1.51
N GLY A 17 -8.57 12.27 1.57
CA GLY A 17 -8.18 13.06 0.40
C GLY A 17 -6.81 12.67 -0.13
N HIS A 18 -5.84 12.43 0.75
CA HIS A 18 -4.51 12.01 0.34
C HIS A 18 -4.52 10.66 -0.37
N VAL A 19 -5.26 9.68 0.18
CA VAL A 19 -5.33 8.35 -0.43
C VAL A 19 -6.05 8.43 -1.78
N LYS A 20 -7.15 9.17 -1.88
CA LYS A 20 -7.85 9.33 -3.15
C LYS A 20 -6.99 10.02 -4.19
N GLN A 21 -6.27 11.08 -3.80
CA GLN A 21 -5.37 11.78 -4.72
C GLN A 21 -4.22 10.88 -5.15
N ALA A 22 -3.69 10.05 -4.24
CA ALA A 22 -2.63 9.11 -4.58
C ALA A 22 -3.10 8.11 -5.63
N LEU A 23 -4.34 7.64 -5.55
CA LEU A 23 -4.89 6.76 -6.58
C LEU A 23 -4.92 7.45 -7.94
N GLU A 24 -5.27 8.74 -7.99
CA GLU A 24 -5.20 9.51 -9.23
C GLU A 24 -3.75 9.66 -9.71
N ASP A 25 -2.81 9.90 -8.78
CA ASP A 25 -1.39 10.00 -9.11
C ASP A 25 -0.87 8.70 -9.72
N LEU A 26 -1.33 7.56 -9.22
CA LEU A 26 -0.93 6.26 -9.76
C LEU A 26 -1.39 6.09 -11.21
N LYS A 27 -2.51 6.68 -11.59
CA LYS A 27 -2.98 6.66 -12.98
C LYS A 27 -2.04 7.40 -13.93
N GLN A 28 -1.21 8.28 -13.40
CA GLN A 28 -0.28 9.10 -14.18
C GLN A 28 1.14 8.55 -14.20
N LEU A 29 1.38 7.39 -13.57
CA LEU A 29 2.72 6.78 -13.57
C LEU A 29 3.16 6.48 -15.00
N PRO A 30 4.43 6.79 -15.34
CA PRO A 30 4.93 6.46 -16.68
C PRO A 30 4.96 4.95 -16.90
N GLN A 31 4.70 4.52 -18.12
CA GLN A 31 4.78 3.11 -18.52
C GLN A 31 3.95 2.18 -17.65
N SER A 32 2.87 2.69 -17.07
CA SER A 32 2.06 1.95 -16.11
C SER A 32 0.60 2.28 -16.29
N GLN A 33 -0.26 1.39 -15.80
CA GLN A 33 -1.70 1.58 -15.84
C GLN A 33 -2.31 1.06 -14.54
N LEU A 34 -3.19 1.87 -13.93
CA LEU A 34 -3.96 1.42 -12.76
C LEU A 34 -5.07 0.50 -13.23
N LEU A 35 -5.09 -0.73 -12.72
CA LEU A 35 -6.09 -1.73 -13.09
C LEU A 35 -7.23 -1.78 -12.08
N LEU A 36 -6.91 -1.86 -10.80
CA LEU A 36 -7.89 -2.01 -9.72
C LEU A 36 -7.45 -1.21 -8.52
N ALA A 37 -8.41 -0.79 -7.71
CA ALA A 37 -8.15 -0.20 -6.40
C ALA A 37 -9.17 -0.74 -5.41
N SER A 38 -8.71 -1.04 -4.19
CA SER A 38 -9.61 -1.45 -3.12
C SER A 38 -10.44 -0.28 -2.64
N LYS A 39 -11.45 -0.58 -1.84
CA LYS A 39 -12.11 0.46 -1.04
C LYS A 39 -11.11 1.00 -0.03
N LEU A 40 -11.47 2.11 0.59
CA LEU A 40 -10.67 2.70 1.65
C LEU A 40 -11.08 2.11 2.98
N TYR A 41 -10.09 1.91 3.87
CA TYR A 41 -10.32 1.31 5.18
C TYR A 41 -9.69 2.16 6.26
N LEU A 42 -10.34 2.23 7.43
CA LEU A 42 -9.77 2.82 8.63
C LEU A 42 -9.09 1.72 9.45
N SER A 43 -7.89 1.99 9.92
CA SER A 43 -7.19 1.10 10.83
C SER A 43 -6.59 1.91 11.97
N LYS A 44 -6.38 1.25 13.12
CA LYS A 44 -5.73 1.87 14.27
C LYS A 44 -4.24 2.00 14.01
N PRO A 45 -3.57 3.05 14.52
CA PRO A 45 -2.13 3.17 14.36
C PRO A 45 -1.40 2.02 15.06
N VAL A 46 -0.29 1.61 14.46
CA VAL A 46 0.62 0.64 15.08
C VAL A 46 1.57 1.44 15.97
N GLY A 47 1.74 1.03 17.22
CA GLY A 47 2.58 1.73 18.19
C GLY A 47 1.77 2.73 19.03
N PRO A 48 2.29 3.95 19.26
CA PRO A 48 1.60 4.91 20.13
C PRO A 48 0.18 5.18 19.65
N GLN A 49 -0.76 5.17 20.59
CA GLN A 49 -2.18 5.36 20.28
C GLN A 49 -2.62 6.83 20.33
N ASP A 50 -1.69 7.74 20.42
CA ASP A 50 -1.95 9.18 20.42
C ASP A 50 -2.06 9.76 19.02
N GLN A 51 -1.93 8.93 17.99
CA GLN A 51 -2.08 9.33 16.59
C GLN A 51 -3.50 9.04 16.11
N ASP A 52 -3.91 9.77 15.05
CA ASP A 52 -5.15 9.49 14.36
C ASP A 52 -5.10 8.13 13.66
N ASN A 53 -6.26 7.56 13.41
CA ASN A 53 -6.37 6.33 12.64
C ASN A 53 -5.83 6.52 11.22
N PHE A 54 -5.28 5.45 10.66
CA PHE A 54 -4.87 5.45 9.26
C PHE A 54 -6.04 5.17 8.34
N VAL A 55 -5.98 5.80 7.17
CA VAL A 55 -6.79 5.40 6.02
C VAL A 55 -5.89 4.60 5.09
N ASN A 56 -6.32 3.40 4.73
CA ASN A 56 -5.52 2.47 3.95
C ASN A 56 -6.28 1.98 2.73
N ALA A 57 -5.54 1.68 1.68
CA ALA A 57 -6.06 1.05 0.48
C ALA A 57 -4.95 0.26 -0.19
N VAL A 58 -5.31 -0.58 -1.15
CA VAL A 58 -4.35 -1.28 -2.00
C VAL A 58 -4.75 -1.06 -3.45
N ALA A 59 -3.78 -0.82 -4.30
CA ALA A 59 -3.98 -0.68 -5.73
C ALA A 59 -3.21 -1.75 -6.49
N LEU A 60 -3.78 -2.21 -7.59
CA LEU A 60 -3.11 -3.10 -8.53
C LEU A 60 -2.80 -2.30 -9.79
N ILE A 61 -1.54 -2.23 -10.14
CA ILE A 61 -1.10 -1.63 -11.40
C ILE A 61 -0.43 -2.68 -12.28
N ILE A 62 -0.41 -2.41 -13.57
CA ILE A 62 0.44 -3.13 -14.50
C ILE A 62 1.51 -2.15 -14.97
N THR A 63 2.77 -2.59 -15.01
CA THR A 63 3.88 -1.67 -15.26
C THR A 63 4.97 -2.32 -16.09
N GLU A 64 5.64 -1.50 -16.91
CA GLU A 64 6.85 -1.88 -17.61
C GLU A 64 8.10 -1.38 -16.88
N LEU A 65 7.93 -0.63 -15.78
CA LEU A 65 9.06 -0.13 -15.00
C LEU A 65 9.74 -1.28 -14.27
N GLU A 66 11.06 -1.15 -14.12
CA GLU A 66 11.82 -2.02 -13.23
C GLU A 66 11.46 -1.70 -11.76
N PRO A 67 11.66 -2.65 -10.83
CA PRO A 67 11.22 -2.44 -9.45
C PRO A 67 11.78 -1.19 -8.79
N LEU A 68 13.06 -0.89 -8.95
CA LEU A 68 13.65 0.30 -8.34
C LEU A 68 13.19 1.59 -9.01
N ALA A 69 12.94 1.55 -10.32
CA ALA A 69 12.38 2.70 -11.03
C ALA A 69 10.95 2.98 -10.53
N LEU A 70 10.17 1.94 -10.32
CA LEU A 70 8.84 2.08 -9.75
C LEU A 70 8.91 2.65 -8.34
N LEU A 71 9.83 2.16 -7.52
CA LEU A 71 10.04 2.69 -6.18
C LEU A 71 10.34 4.18 -6.21
N ASP A 72 11.22 4.63 -7.12
CA ASP A 72 11.54 6.04 -7.27
C ASP A 72 10.30 6.88 -7.59
N GLU A 73 9.43 6.37 -8.47
CA GLU A 73 8.19 7.07 -8.82
C GLU A 73 7.23 7.15 -7.62
N LEU A 74 7.13 6.07 -6.84
CA LEU A 74 6.29 6.06 -5.64
C LEU A 74 6.82 7.06 -4.62
N GLN A 75 8.13 7.14 -4.43
CA GLN A 75 8.72 8.09 -3.50
C GLN A 75 8.52 9.53 -3.96
N THR A 76 8.51 9.77 -5.26
CA THR A 76 8.21 11.10 -5.80
C THR A 76 6.79 11.52 -5.44
N ILE A 77 5.83 10.60 -5.57
CA ILE A 77 4.44 10.87 -5.17
C ILE A 77 4.37 11.18 -3.66
N GLU A 78 5.04 10.39 -2.83
CA GLU A 78 5.07 10.65 -1.39
C GLU A 78 5.60 12.05 -1.08
N GLN A 79 6.68 12.45 -1.75
CA GLN A 79 7.28 13.76 -1.54
C GLN A 79 6.32 14.88 -1.94
N GLN A 80 5.55 14.72 -2.99
CA GLN A 80 4.57 15.70 -3.40
C GLN A 80 3.49 15.90 -2.34
N HIS A 81 3.08 14.84 -1.67
CA HIS A 81 2.09 14.91 -0.60
C HIS A 81 2.66 15.45 0.70
N GLN A 82 3.97 15.37 0.90
CA GLN A 82 4.65 15.85 2.10
C GLN A 82 5.27 17.24 1.92
N ARG A 83 5.10 17.86 0.75
CA ARG A 83 5.78 19.09 0.39
C ARG A 83 5.57 20.21 1.38
N VAL A 84 4.39 20.30 2.01
CA VAL A 84 4.05 21.36 2.97
C VAL A 84 4.38 20.96 4.40
N ARG A 85 5.06 19.84 4.61
CA ARG A 85 5.35 19.30 5.93
C ARG A 85 6.77 19.57 6.33
N GLU A 86 6.95 20.09 7.56
CA GLU A 86 8.25 20.35 8.13
C GLU A 86 8.65 19.32 9.19
N ARG A 87 7.77 18.37 9.53
CA ARG A 87 8.00 17.42 10.60
C ARG A 87 8.62 16.14 10.05
N HIS A 88 9.73 15.74 10.65
CA HIS A 88 10.39 14.48 10.34
C HIS A 88 9.79 13.29 11.08
N TRP A 89 9.04 13.55 12.14
CA TRP A 89 8.53 12.55 13.07
C TRP A 89 7.02 12.60 13.12
N GLY A 90 6.42 11.46 13.45
CA GLY A 90 4.99 11.37 13.69
C GLY A 90 4.19 11.00 12.47
N PRO A 91 2.94 11.45 12.40
CA PRO A 91 2.00 11.03 11.37
C PRO A 91 2.49 11.33 9.96
N ARG A 92 2.10 10.48 9.01
CA ARG A 92 2.49 10.59 7.61
C ARG A 92 1.33 11.09 6.76
N SER A 93 1.63 12.07 5.88
CA SER A 93 0.64 12.52 4.89
C SER A 93 0.30 11.42 3.91
N LEU A 94 1.32 10.68 3.45
CA LEU A 94 1.11 9.56 2.52
C LEU A 94 2.30 8.61 2.58
N ASP A 95 1.99 7.31 2.72
CA ASP A 95 2.95 6.23 2.53
C ASP A 95 2.50 5.38 1.35
N LEU A 96 3.43 5.10 0.46
CA LEU A 96 3.23 4.18 -0.66
C LEU A 96 4.25 3.06 -0.56
N ASP A 97 3.76 1.84 -0.39
CA ASP A 97 4.62 0.66 -0.25
C ASP A 97 4.45 -0.27 -1.45
N LEU A 98 5.56 -0.68 -2.04
CA LEU A 98 5.52 -1.73 -3.04
C LEU A 98 5.40 -3.07 -2.31
N LEU A 99 4.22 -3.68 -2.40
CA LEU A 99 3.90 -4.91 -1.67
C LEU A 99 4.35 -6.15 -2.41
N LEU A 100 4.03 -6.21 -3.69
CA LEU A 100 4.33 -7.34 -4.56
C LEU A 100 4.69 -6.82 -5.95
N PHE A 101 5.62 -7.49 -6.61
CA PHE A 101 6.03 -7.18 -7.98
C PHE A 101 6.07 -8.47 -8.77
N GLY A 102 4.96 -8.77 -9.45
CA GLY A 102 4.78 -10.07 -10.10
C GLY A 102 4.95 -11.18 -9.08
N GLU A 103 5.73 -12.18 -9.43
CA GLU A 103 6.07 -13.29 -8.54
C GLU A 103 7.51 -13.20 -8.03
N GLN A 104 8.13 -12.02 -8.15
CA GLN A 104 9.53 -11.83 -7.81
C GLN A 104 9.74 -11.71 -6.31
N SER A 105 10.86 -12.25 -5.85
CA SER A 105 11.39 -12.00 -4.52
C SER A 105 12.60 -11.11 -4.68
N ILE A 106 12.58 -9.93 -4.06
CA ILE A 106 13.62 -8.93 -4.21
C ILE A 106 14.21 -8.61 -2.85
N GLN A 107 15.55 -8.71 -2.74
CA GLN A 107 16.26 -8.26 -1.55
C GLN A 107 17.33 -7.29 -2.00
N HIS A 108 17.06 -6.03 -1.84
CA HIS A 108 17.94 -4.93 -2.21
C HIS A 108 18.01 -3.96 -1.03
N PRO A 109 19.12 -3.25 -0.82
CA PRO A 109 19.19 -2.29 0.30
C PRO A 109 18.04 -1.29 0.35
N ARG A 110 17.46 -0.92 -0.80
CA ARG A 110 16.37 0.03 -0.88
C ARG A 110 14.99 -0.62 -0.94
N LEU A 111 14.89 -1.92 -1.22
CA LEU A 111 13.60 -2.53 -1.53
C LEU A 111 13.59 -4.01 -1.18
N THR A 112 12.60 -4.40 -0.37
CA THR A 112 12.32 -5.81 -0.09
C THR A 112 10.93 -6.13 -0.59
N VAL A 113 10.82 -7.13 -1.48
CA VAL A 113 9.55 -7.60 -2.03
C VAL A 113 9.51 -9.12 -1.92
N PRO A 114 8.47 -9.76 -1.43
CA PRO A 114 7.26 -9.14 -0.84
C PRO A 114 7.59 -8.25 0.35
N HIS A 115 6.73 -7.25 0.60
CA HIS A 115 6.94 -6.33 1.72
C HIS A 115 7.10 -7.12 3.01
N ALA A 116 8.10 -6.75 3.82
CA ALA A 116 8.51 -7.52 5.00
C ALA A 116 7.38 -7.69 6.03
N GLN A 117 6.45 -6.73 6.09
CA GLN A 117 5.37 -6.72 7.06
C GLN A 117 4.02 -7.16 6.47
N LEU A 118 4.00 -7.60 5.21
CA LEU A 118 2.74 -7.87 4.51
C LEU A 118 1.85 -8.84 5.26
N SER A 119 2.42 -9.93 5.75
CA SER A 119 1.65 -10.99 6.41
C SER A 119 1.18 -10.63 7.83
N ARG A 120 1.63 -9.50 8.36
CA ARG A 120 1.33 -9.08 9.73
C ARG A 120 0.40 -7.88 9.82
N ARG A 121 -0.03 -7.33 8.66
CA ARG A 121 -0.84 -6.11 8.64
C ARG A 121 -2.20 -6.40 8.05
N ASP A 122 -3.24 -6.40 8.89
CA ASP A 122 -4.60 -6.62 8.44
C ASP A 122 -5.05 -5.55 7.44
N PHE A 123 -4.54 -4.31 7.59
CA PHE A 123 -4.84 -3.22 6.66
C PHE A 123 -4.14 -3.37 5.30
N VAL A 124 -3.33 -4.42 5.13
CA VAL A 124 -2.76 -4.83 3.85
C VAL A 124 -3.45 -6.09 3.37
N VAL A 125 -3.55 -7.10 4.22
CA VAL A 125 -4.14 -8.40 3.87
C VAL A 125 -5.60 -8.25 3.46
N GLY A 126 -6.39 -7.47 4.23
CA GLY A 126 -7.80 -7.27 3.93
C GLY A 126 -8.04 -6.66 2.55
N PRO A 127 -7.46 -5.49 2.24
CA PRO A 127 -7.63 -4.90 0.91
C PRO A 127 -7.08 -5.76 -0.22
N LEU A 128 -5.98 -6.49 0.00
CA LEU A 128 -5.45 -7.41 -1.02
C LEU A 128 -6.45 -8.51 -1.33
N LEU A 129 -7.10 -9.08 -0.30
CA LEU A 129 -8.12 -10.10 -0.49
C LEU A 129 -9.31 -9.56 -1.27
N GLU A 130 -9.66 -8.28 -1.07
CA GLU A 130 -10.72 -7.65 -1.85
C GLU A 130 -10.38 -7.65 -3.34
N LEU A 131 -9.12 -7.32 -3.68
CA LEU A 131 -8.69 -7.20 -5.08
C LEU A 131 -8.47 -8.57 -5.72
N CYS A 132 -7.90 -9.51 -4.97
CA CYS A 132 -7.52 -10.81 -5.51
C CYS A 132 -7.61 -11.88 -4.41
N PRO A 133 -8.81 -12.44 -4.17
CA PRO A 133 -8.99 -13.44 -3.10
C PRO A 133 -8.14 -14.70 -3.31
N GLU A 134 -7.77 -15.00 -4.54
CA GLU A 134 -7.04 -16.22 -4.86
C GLU A 134 -5.54 -15.99 -5.06
N LEU A 135 -5.05 -14.82 -4.64
CA LEU A 135 -3.64 -14.46 -4.80
C LEU A 135 -2.73 -15.47 -4.09
N VAL A 136 -1.69 -15.89 -4.80
CA VAL A 136 -0.63 -16.76 -4.25
C VAL A 136 0.65 -15.92 -4.20
N LEU A 137 1.27 -15.88 -3.02
CA LEU A 137 2.52 -15.15 -2.82
C LEU A 137 3.69 -15.89 -3.48
N PRO A 138 4.82 -15.21 -3.75
CA PRO A 138 5.99 -15.87 -4.33
C PRO A 138 6.50 -17.07 -3.53
N SER A 139 6.23 -17.11 -2.23
CA SER A 139 6.58 -18.26 -1.39
C SER A 139 5.70 -19.48 -1.60
N GLY A 140 4.62 -19.35 -2.39
CA GLY A 140 3.63 -20.40 -2.56
C GLY A 140 2.49 -20.35 -1.57
N THR A 141 2.55 -19.44 -0.59
CA THR A 141 1.49 -19.26 0.39
C THR A 141 0.29 -18.56 -0.25
N GLN A 142 -0.91 -19.12 -0.05
CA GLN A 142 -2.13 -18.47 -0.49
C GLN A 142 -2.45 -17.31 0.44
N LEU A 143 -2.90 -16.20 -0.13
CA LEU A 143 -3.22 -15.01 0.66
C LEU A 143 -4.25 -15.30 1.75
N GLN A 144 -5.24 -16.15 1.44
CA GLN A 144 -6.28 -16.52 2.40
C GLN A 144 -5.72 -17.22 3.64
N GLU A 145 -4.60 -17.93 3.51
CA GLU A 145 -3.96 -18.60 4.63
C GLU A 145 -3.43 -17.61 5.65
N LEU A 146 -3.12 -16.40 5.23
CA LEU A 146 -2.62 -15.36 6.13
C LEU A 146 -3.68 -14.89 7.13
N LEU A 147 -4.95 -15.11 6.85
CA LEU A 147 -6.03 -14.75 7.78
C LEU A 147 -5.92 -15.51 9.11
N GLN A 148 -5.34 -16.69 9.10
CA GLN A 148 -5.12 -17.45 10.33
C GLN A 148 -4.04 -16.84 11.22
N GLN A 149 -3.05 -16.20 10.59
CA GLN A 149 -1.93 -15.57 11.30
C GLN A 149 -2.17 -14.08 11.54
N CYS A 150 -2.98 -13.46 10.69
CA CYS A 150 -3.27 -12.03 10.75
C CYS A 150 -4.77 -11.84 10.56
N PRO A 151 -5.57 -12.08 11.59
CA PRO A 151 -7.02 -11.88 11.50
C PRO A 151 -7.33 -10.40 11.22
N ILE A 152 -8.33 -10.17 10.37
CA ILE A 152 -8.79 -8.82 10.09
C ILE A 152 -9.67 -8.39 11.27
N ASP A 153 -9.09 -7.54 12.13
CA ASP A 153 -9.75 -7.10 13.36
C ASP A 153 -9.61 -5.58 13.46
N GLY A 154 -10.74 -4.90 13.63
CA GLY A 154 -10.74 -3.45 13.78
C GLY A 154 -10.57 -2.68 12.48
N LEU A 155 -10.59 -3.35 11.34
CA LEU A 155 -10.52 -2.70 10.04
C LEU A 155 -11.94 -2.34 9.60
N ILE A 156 -12.17 -1.04 9.36
CA ILE A 156 -13.50 -0.53 9.01
C ILE A 156 -13.48 -0.01 7.58
N CYS A 157 -14.34 -0.54 6.72
CA CYS A 157 -14.48 -0.07 5.36
C CYS A 157 -15.10 1.32 5.36
N ILE A 158 -14.45 2.28 4.71
CA ILE A 158 -15.01 3.60 4.49
C ILE A 158 -15.79 3.54 3.19
N ASP A 159 -17.09 3.71 3.31
CA ASP A 159 -17.95 3.73 2.14
C ASP A 159 -17.90 5.14 1.56
N ALA A 160 -17.24 5.26 0.44
CA ALA A 160 -17.04 6.57 -0.17
C ALA A 160 -17.94 6.74 -1.38
#